data_6fadb807f93d88c844a9d37cb381bf6c
#
_entry.id   6fadb807f93d88c844a9d37cb381bf6c
#
_cell.length_a   1.000
_cell.length_b   1.000
_cell.length_c   1.000
_cell.angle_alpha   90.00
_cell.angle_beta   90.00
_cell.angle_gamma   90.00
#
_symmetry.space_group_name_H-M   'P 1'
#
loop_
_entity.id
_entity.type
_entity.pdbx_description
1 polymer ?
#
loop_
_entity_poly.entity_id
_entity_poly.type
_entity_poly.pdbx_seq_one_letter_code
_entity_poly.pdbx_strand_id
1 'polypeptide(L)'
;MGNSTSETDQPNQLTDLVINPSSNPTPGAVLRDGKEILFQAFNWESHKYNWWETLETKIADIAKAGITSAWLPPPTHSFAAEGYAPQDLYSLNSKYGSEHQLKALLHKMKQHKVRAMADIVINHRVGTTRGRGGIYNRFDGISLPWDERAVTSSTGGLGKQNSGAIFHGFPNIDHSQDFVRKDIIGWLQFLRHKVGFQDFRFDFAKGFSPKYVKEYIEGAKPVFSVGEYWDTCNYVGSSLDYNQDSHRQRIVNWIDGTGQLSTAFDFTTKGILQVPNILCSLS
;
A
#
# COMPACT_ATOMS: atom_id res chain seq x y z
N MET A 1 -11.80 56.28 -48.07
CA MET A 1 -12.88 55.32 -47.88
C MET A 1 -12.32 54.19 -47.07
N GLY A 2 -12.58 54.26 -45.79
CA GLY A 2 -12.10 53.28 -44.80
C GLY A 2 -13.09 52.16 -44.65
N ASN A 3 -12.61 50.97 -44.34
CA ASN A 3 -13.40 49.96 -43.67
C ASN A 3 -12.57 49.31 -42.53
N SER A 4 -12.96 49.65 -41.33
CA SER A 4 -12.52 49.01 -40.11
C SER A 4 -13.33 47.74 -39.93
N THR A 5 -12.68 46.62 -39.77
CA THR A 5 -13.28 45.37 -39.27
C THR A 5 -12.87 45.15 -37.82
N SER A 6 -13.86 45.21 -36.96
CA SER A 6 -13.77 44.94 -35.52
C SER A 6 -13.52 43.47 -35.25
N GLU A 7 -12.44 43.15 -34.53
CA GLU A 7 -12.25 41.86 -33.85
C GLU A 7 -13.27 41.76 -32.68
N THR A 8 -14.08 40.72 -32.76
CA THR A 8 -14.97 40.34 -31.66
C THR A 8 -14.24 39.35 -30.77
N ASP A 9 -13.98 39.80 -29.52
CA ASP A 9 -13.59 38.96 -28.41
C ASP A 9 -14.63 37.86 -28.19
N GLN A 10 -14.22 36.59 -28.26
CA GLN A 10 -15.00 35.48 -27.78
C GLN A 10 -14.57 35.16 -26.36
N PRO A 11 -15.50 35.08 -25.38
CA PRO A 11 -15.15 34.66 -24.02
C PRO A 11 -14.90 33.15 -23.99
N ASN A 12 -13.77 32.78 -23.40
CA ASN A 12 -13.37 31.42 -23.03
C ASN A 12 -14.45 30.81 -22.11
N GLN A 13 -15.25 29.90 -22.64
CA GLN A 13 -16.16 29.09 -21.82
C GLN A 13 -15.35 27.99 -21.15
N LEU A 14 -14.93 28.25 -19.91
CA LEU A 14 -14.65 27.20 -18.94
C LEU A 14 -16.00 26.53 -18.62
N THR A 15 -16.22 25.37 -19.22
CA THR A 15 -17.34 24.50 -18.85
C THR A 15 -17.13 24.01 -17.42
N ASP A 16 -17.87 24.59 -16.49
CA ASP A 16 -18.05 24.07 -15.14
C ASP A 16 -18.56 22.62 -15.23
N LEU A 17 -17.71 21.66 -14.90
CA LEU A 17 -18.10 20.28 -14.66
C LEU A 17 -18.94 20.27 -13.37
N VAL A 18 -20.25 20.43 -13.53
CA VAL A 18 -21.24 20.21 -12.47
C VAL A 18 -21.19 18.73 -12.10
N ILE A 19 -20.47 18.41 -11.02
CA ILE A 19 -20.52 17.09 -10.40
C ILE A 19 -21.88 16.94 -9.74
N ASN A 20 -22.73 16.13 -10.34
CA ASN A 20 -24.05 15.82 -9.85
C ASN A 20 -23.95 14.98 -8.55
N PRO A 21 -24.44 15.46 -7.36
CA PRO A 21 -24.21 14.79 -6.09
C PRO A 21 -25.12 13.58 -5.81
N SER A 22 -25.77 13.02 -6.79
CA SER A 22 -26.79 11.96 -6.59
C SER A 22 -26.43 10.58 -7.07
N SER A 23 -25.15 10.22 -7.18
CA SER A 23 -24.74 8.81 -7.31
C SER A 23 -24.18 8.32 -5.99
N ASN A 24 -24.83 7.37 -5.33
CA ASN A 24 -24.24 6.61 -4.24
C ASN A 24 -22.85 6.10 -4.68
N PRO A 25 -21.78 6.32 -3.90
CA PRO A 25 -20.46 5.90 -4.31
C PRO A 25 -20.47 4.39 -4.54
N THR A 26 -20.04 3.96 -5.71
CA THR A 26 -19.85 2.55 -6.03
C THR A 26 -18.97 1.93 -4.95
N PRO A 27 -19.36 0.81 -4.31
CA PRO A 27 -18.56 0.16 -3.29
C PRO A 27 -17.18 -0.18 -3.86
N GLY A 28 -16.11 0.35 -3.25
CA GLY A 28 -14.74 0.22 -3.73
C GLY A 28 -14.21 1.44 -4.49
N ALA A 29 -14.99 2.51 -4.65
CA ALA A 29 -14.46 3.77 -5.18
C ALA A 29 -13.44 4.35 -4.18
N VAL A 30 -12.22 4.50 -4.63
CA VAL A 30 -11.16 5.21 -3.88
C VAL A 30 -11.61 6.65 -3.67
N LEU A 31 -11.52 7.15 -2.43
CA LEU A 31 -11.70 8.58 -2.17
C LEU A 31 -10.64 9.35 -2.97
N ARG A 32 -11.09 10.22 -3.88
CA ARG A 32 -10.23 10.99 -4.79
C ARG A 32 -10.55 12.48 -4.74
N ASP A 33 -10.96 12.96 -3.59
CA ASP A 33 -11.31 14.39 -3.43
C ASP A 33 -10.07 15.26 -3.15
N GLY A 34 -8.87 14.67 -3.12
CA GLY A 34 -7.61 15.36 -2.85
C GLY A 34 -7.45 15.85 -1.41
N LYS A 35 -8.33 15.46 -0.49
CA LYS A 35 -8.32 15.92 0.91
C LYS A 35 -7.68 14.91 1.87
N GLU A 36 -7.17 13.80 1.36
CA GLU A 36 -6.53 12.78 2.19
C GLU A 36 -5.17 13.26 2.67
N ILE A 37 -5.01 13.30 3.99
CA ILE A 37 -3.72 13.53 4.63
C ILE A 37 -3.33 12.24 5.33
N LEU A 38 -2.41 11.50 4.72
CA LEU A 38 -1.89 10.23 5.22
C LEU A 38 -0.65 10.48 6.06
N PHE A 39 -0.69 10.03 7.31
CA PHE A 39 0.43 10.08 8.24
C PHE A 39 1.04 8.69 8.42
N GLN A 40 2.34 8.52 8.17
CA GLN A 40 3.06 7.31 8.57
C GLN A 40 3.28 7.33 10.07
N ALA A 41 2.50 6.54 10.80
CA ALA A 41 2.45 6.57 12.26
C ALA A 41 3.48 5.64 12.93
N PHE A 42 4.59 5.37 12.29
CA PHE A 42 5.69 4.57 12.84
C PHE A 42 7.00 4.87 12.11
N ASN A 43 8.10 4.42 12.70
CA ASN A 43 9.42 4.35 12.07
C ASN A 43 10.02 2.94 12.28
N TRP A 44 11.21 2.70 11.75
CA TRP A 44 11.87 1.39 11.81
C TRP A 44 12.09 0.89 13.24
N GLU A 45 12.29 1.78 14.20
CA GLU A 45 12.58 1.47 15.60
C GLU A 45 11.32 1.28 16.48
N SER A 46 10.13 1.56 15.93
CA SER A 46 8.87 1.54 16.69
C SER A 46 8.56 0.20 17.33
N HIS A 47 9.03 -0.91 16.74
CA HIS A 47 8.87 -2.27 17.28
C HIS A 47 9.59 -2.49 18.62
N LYS A 48 10.48 -1.60 19.02
CA LYS A 48 11.20 -1.65 20.31
C LYS A 48 10.33 -1.18 21.50
N TYR A 49 9.16 -0.66 21.23
CA TYR A 49 8.24 -0.08 22.20
C TYR A 49 6.89 -0.78 22.15
N ASN A 50 6.06 -0.60 23.18
CA ASN A 50 4.64 -0.94 23.10
C ASN A 50 3.92 0.10 22.22
N TRP A 51 4.00 -0.09 20.89
CA TRP A 51 3.69 0.97 19.95
C TRP A 51 2.20 1.24 19.83
N TRP A 52 1.36 0.20 19.94
CA TRP A 52 -0.09 0.39 19.91
C TRP A 52 -0.57 1.31 21.03
N GLU A 53 -0.09 1.08 22.25
CA GLU A 53 -0.41 1.89 23.41
C GLU A 53 0.18 3.30 23.32
N THR A 54 1.40 3.42 22.81
CA THR A 54 2.04 4.72 22.56
C THR A 54 1.23 5.56 21.58
N LEU A 55 0.80 4.99 20.44
CA LEU A 55 -0.01 5.69 19.45
C LEU A 55 -1.39 6.04 20.00
N GLU A 56 -2.02 5.16 20.78
CA GLU A 56 -3.34 5.42 21.36
C GLU A 56 -3.36 6.74 22.13
N THR A 57 -2.28 7.06 22.85
CA THR A 57 -2.18 8.33 23.60
C THR A 57 -2.09 9.56 22.68
N LYS A 58 -1.70 9.41 21.40
CA LYS A 58 -1.45 10.48 20.46
C LYS A 58 -2.58 10.73 19.46
N ILE A 59 -3.59 9.88 19.43
CA ILE A 59 -4.64 9.95 18.39
C ILE A 59 -5.40 11.28 18.41
N ALA A 60 -5.65 11.86 19.60
CA ALA A 60 -6.30 13.15 19.70
C ALA A 60 -5.48 14.28 19.02
N ASP A 61 -4.16 14.28 19.22
CA ASP A 61 -3.25 15.26 18.62
C ASP A 61 -3.14 15.05 17.11
N ILE A 62 -3.06 13.80 16.66
CA ILE A 62 -3.05 13.42 15.24
C ILE A 62 -4.32 13.93 14.54
N ALA A 63 -5.48 13.72 15.15
CA ALA A 63 -6.76 14.20 14.63
C ALA A 63 -6.81 15.73 14.58
N LYS A 64 -6.34 16.42 15.64
CA LYS A 64 -6.29 17.87 15.72
C LYS A 64 -5.36 18.49 14.65
N ALA A 65 -4.32 17.76 14.25
CA ALA A 65 -3.43 18.16 13.16
C ALA A 65 -4.06 18.03 11.76
N GLY A 66 -5.33 17.54 11.66
CA GLY A 66 -6.03 17.37 10.38
C GLY A 66 -5.70 16.10 9.62
N ILE A 67 -5.00 15.14 10.24
CA ILE A 67 -4.70 13.83 9.65
C ILE A 67 -6.01 13.05 9.44
N THR A 68 -6.23 12.57 8.21
CA THR A 68 -7.45 11.83 7.85
C THR A 68 -7.27 10.32 7.91
N SER A 69 -6.04 9.84 7.69
CA SER A 69 -5.68 8.43 7.75
C SER A 69 -4.28 8.27 8.35
N ALA A 70 -4.09 7.26 9.21
CA ALA A 70 -2.78 6.92 9.76
C ALA A 70 -2.38 5.51 9.33
N TRP A 71 -1.25 5.41 8.63
CA TRP A 71 -0.63 4.17 8.22
C TRP A 71 0.11 3.58 9.42
N LEU A 72 -0.40 2.44 9.91
CA LEU A 72 0.15 1.66 11.01
C LEU A 72 1.14 0.62 10.46
N PRO A 73 2.13 0.19 11.26
CA PRO A 73 3.05 -0.87 10.86
C PRO A 73 2.29 -2.19 10.63
N PRO A 74 2.94 -3.21 9.99
CA PRO A 74 2.30 -4.50 9.73
C PRO A 74 1.72 -5.11 11.01
N PRO A 75 0.41 -5.43 11.04
CA PRO A 75 -0.28 -5.77 12.31
C PRO A 75 -0.11 -7.23 12.72
N THR A 76 0.40 -8.08 11.84
CA THR A 76 0.39 -9.53 12.01
C THR A 76 1.68 -10.07 12.62
N HIS A 77 1.63 -11.31 13.12
CA HIS A 77 2.81 -12.02 13.58
C HIS A 77 3.84 -12.16 12.46
N SER A 78 5.07 -11.78 12.76
CA SER A 78 6.17 -11.75 11.81
C SER A 78 7.44 -12.38 12.40
N PHE A 79 8.24 -13.02 11.54
CA PHE A 79 9.56 -13.51 11.89
C PHE A 79 10.53 -12.35 12.20
N ALA A 80 10.45 -11.26 11.43
CA ALA A 80 11.21 -10.05 11.68
C ALA A 80 10.41 -9.09 12.58
N ALA A 81 11.09 -8.43 13.48
CA ALA A 81 10.47 -7.58 14.51
C ALA A 81 9.69 -6.40 13.93
N GLU A 82 10.12 -5.88 12.78
CA GLU A 82 9.51 -4.75 12.07
C GLU A 82 8.21 -5.11 11.34
N GLY A 83 7.86 -6.42 11.28
CA GLY A 83 6.64 -6.89 10.65
C GLY A 83 6.76 -7.29 9.18
N TYR A 84 7.87 -6.98 8.50
CA TYR A 84 8.04 -7.19 7.06
C TYR A 84 8.54 -8.59 6.67
N ALA A 85 8.39 -9.56 7.56
CA ALA A 85 8.58 -11.00 7.30
C ALA A 85 7.37 -11.78 7.85
N PRO A 86 6.14 -11.55 7.30
CA PRO A 86 4.91 -12.09 7.89
C PRO A 86 4.93 -13.62 7.91
N GLN A 87 4.43 -14.18 9.00
CA GLN A 87 4.36 -15.63 9.18
C GLN A 87 2.93 -16.12 9.44
N ASP A 88 2.27 -15.70 10.53
CA ASP A 88 0.87 -16.01 10.78
C ASP A 88 0.01 -14.78 10.55
N LEU A 89 -0.72 -14.75 9.43
CA LEU A 89 -1.50 -13.59 9.00
C LEU A 89 -2.72 -13.31 9.91
N TYR A 90 -3.26 -14.31 10.61
CA TYR A 90 -4.40 -14.12 11.50
C TYR A 90 -4.00 -13.84 12.96
N SER A 91 -2.74 -14.04 13.31
CA SER A 91 -2.24 -13.66 14.64
C SER A 91 -1.91 -12.17 14.65
N LEU A 92 -2.61 -11.39 15.48
CA LEU A 92 -2.41 -9.94 15.62
C LEU A 92 -1.51 -9.58 16.81
N ASN A 93 -0.89 -10.57 17.44
CA ASN A 93 0.15 -10.34 18.44
C ASN A 93 1.49 -10.16 17.74
N SER A 94 2.05 -8.97 17.85
CA SER A 94 3.29 -8.58 17.16
C SER A 94 4.27 -7.92 18.14
N LYS A 95 5.42 -7.48 17.65
CA LYS A 95 6.37 -6.68 18.43
C LYS A 95 5.86 -5.28 18.76
N TYR A 96 4.80 -4.84 18.12
CA TYR A 96 4.15 -3.55 18.40
C TYR A 96 3.15 -3.60 19.54
N GLY A 97 2.75 -4.79 19.98
CA GLY A 97 1.81 -5.03 21.08
C GLY A 97 0.86 -6.18 20.80
N SER A 98 -0.09 -6.38 21.73
CA SER A 98 -1.11 -7.42 21.66
C SER A 98 -2.27 -7.03 20.73
N GLU A 99 -3.05 -8.05 20.29
CA GLU A 99 -4.31 -7.85 19.58
C GLU A 99 -5.27 -6.93 20.33
N HIS A 100 -5.35 -7.09 21.66
CA HIS A 100 -6.20 -6.24 22.51
C HIS A 100 -5.80 -4.76 22.41
N GLN A 101 -4.51 -4.45 22.50
CA GLN A 101 -4.00 -3.08 22.39
C GLN A 101 -4.20 -2.52 21.00
N LEU A 102 -3.98 -3.32 19.93
CA LEU A 102 -4.31 -2.92 18.58
C LEU A 102 -5.79 -2.54 18.43
N LYS A 103 -6.70 -3.38 18.92
CA LYS A 103 -8.15 -3.10 18.84
C LYS A 103 -8.55 -1.86 19.63
N ALA A 104 -7.92 -1.60 20.79
CA ALA A 104 -8.13 -0.38 21.57
C ALA A 104 -7.70 0.86 20.78
N LEU A 105 -6.51 0.84 20.16
CA LEU A 105 -6.02 1.89 19.29
C LEU A 105 -6.99 2.16 18.12
N LEU A 106 -7.43 1.11 17.41
CA LEU A 106 -8.36 1.26 16.28
C LEU A 106 -9.71 1.85 16.70
N HIS A 107 -10.20 1.45 17.87
CA HIS A 107 -11.41 2.04 18.44
C HIS A 107 -11.23 3.53 18.73
N LYS A 108 -10.12 3.91 19.34
CA LYS A 108 -9.77 5.33 19.59
C LYS A 108 -9.65 6.14 18.30
N MET A 109 -8.97 5.60 17.28
CA MET A 109 -8.87 6.23 15.95
C MET A 109 -10.25 6.50 15.35
N LYS A 110 -11.14 5.51 15.42
CA LYS A 110 -12.53 5.67 14.94
C LYS A 110 -13.28 6.78 15.69
N GLN A 111 -13.14 6.87 17.01
CA GLN A 111 -13.76 7.93 17.83
C GLN A 111 -13.29 9.32 17.38
N HIS A 112 -12.01 9.45 17.00
CA HIS A 112 -11.41 10.70 16.56
C HIS A 112 -11.50 10.93 15.05
N LYS A 113 -12.22 10.07 14.30
CA LYS A 113 -12.41 10.15 12.82
C LYS A 113 -11.10 10.08 12.03
N VAL A 114 -10.07 9.45 12.58
CA VAL A 114 -8.83 9.10 11.87
C VAL A 114 -8.98 7.66 11.39
N ARG A 115 -8.93 7.44 10.07
CA ARG A 115 -8.97 6.08 9.53
C ARG A 115 -7.66 5.36 9.82
N ALA A 116 -7.75 4.07 10.11
CA ALA A 116 -6.59 3.21 10.29
C ALA A 116 -6.26 2.53 8.96
N MET A 117 -5.03 2.67 8.50
CA MET A 117 -4.49 1.99 7.32
C MET A 117 -3.61 0.83 7.77
N ALA A 118 -3.96 -0.38 7.33
CA ALA A 118 -3.13 -1.57 7.56
C ALA A 118 -2.01 -1.64 6.52
N ASP A 119 -0.81 -2.00 6.97
CA ASP A 119 0.29 -2.38 6.09
C ASP A 119 0.10 -3.83 5.63
N ILE A 120 -0.12 -4.03 4.34
CA ILE A 120 -0.46 -5.31 3.71
C ILE A 120 0.79 -5.90 3.05
N VAL A 121 1.48 -6.77 3.80
CA VAL A 121 2.69 -7.47 3.34
C VAL A 121 2.29 -8.84 2.80
N ILE A 122 2.10 -8.94 1.49
CA ILE A 122 1.66 -10.16 0.82
C ILE A 122 2.54 -10.58 -0.36
N ASN A 123 3.56 -9.80 -0.70
CA ASN A 123 4.50 -10.19 -1.74
C ASN A 123 5.26 -11.47 -1.36
N HIS A 124 5.57 -11.65 -0.09
CA HIS A 124 6.36 -12.75 0.44
C HIS A 124 5.83 -13.17 1.82
N ARG A 125 6.16 -14.38 2.24
CA ARG A 125 5.77 -14.91 3.54
C ARG A 125 6.80 -15.94 4.02
N VAL A 126 7.09 -15.95 5.32
CA VAL A 126 8.05 -16.89 5.92
C VAL A 126 7.33 -18.13 6.41
N GLY A 127 7.71 -19.29 5.90
CA GLY A 127 7.16 -20.57 6.35
C GLY A 127 7.61 -20.94 7.76
N THR A 128 6.88 -21.85 8.37
CA THR A 128 7.20 -22.43 9.69
C THR A 128 8.08 -23.68 9.54
N THR A 129 7.97 -24.35 8.40
CA THR A 129 8.62 -25.64 8.13
C THR A 129 9.41 -25.56 6.83
N ARG A 130 10.54 -26.23 6.80
CA ARG A 130 11.35 -26.38 5.57
C ARG A 130 10.68 -27.35 4.62
N GLY A 131 10.53 -26.95 3.38
CA GLY A 131 10.06 -27.77 2.29
C GLY A 131 11.17 -28.00 1.26
N ARG A 132 10.80 -28.04 -0.01
CA ARG A 132 11.70 -28.25 -1.14
C ARG A 132 12.87 -27.26 -1.11
N GLY A 133 14.05 -27.75 -1.40
CA GLY A 133 15.27 -26.93 -1.39
C GLY A 133 15.78 -26.55 0.01
N GLY A 134 15.17 -27.05 1.08
CA GLY A 134 15.56 -26.75 2.46
C GLY A 134 15.20 -25.35 2.93
N ILE A 135 14.35 -24.62 2.17
CA ILE A 135 13.88 -23.28 2.50
C ILE A 135 12.57 -23.33 3.28
N TYR A 136 12.27 -22.28 4.05
CA TYR A 136 11.04 -22.15 4.82
C TYR A 136 9.86 -21.71 3.93
N ASN A 137 9.34 -22.61 3.11
CA ASN A 137 8.29 -22.42 2.11
C ASN A 137 7.03 -23.28 2.35
N ARG A 138 6.87 -23.83 3.57
CA ARG A 138 5.66 -24.50 4.07
C ARG A 138 5.17 -23.80 5.32
N PHE A 139 3.87 -23.68 5.46
CA PHE A 139 3.20 -22.88 6.49
C PHE A 139 2.40 -23.77 7.45
N ASP A 140 3.03 -24.88 7.89
CA ASP A 140 2.39 -25.87 8.72
C ASP A 140 2.10 -25.34 10.14
N GLY A 141 0.96 -25.68 10.71
CA GLY A 141 0.59 -25.36 12.10
C GLY A 141 0.19 -23.93 12.38
N ILE A 142 0.05 -23.11 11.36
CA ILE A 142 -0.46 -21.72 11.48
C ILE A 142 -1.67 -21.49 10.57
N SER A 143 -2.35 -20.35 10.75
CA SER A 143 -3.45 -19.95 9.90
C SER A 143 -3.01 -19.84 8.44
N LEU A 144 -3.87 -20.27 7.51
CA LEU A 144 -3.54 -20.44 6.10
C LEU A 144 -2.32 -21.36 5.91
N PRO A 145 -2.50 -22.67 6.13
CA PRO A 145 -1.40 -23.66 6.11
C PRO A 145 -1.05 -24.02 4.66
N TRP A 146 -0.52 -23.05 3.93
CA TRP A 146 -0.10 -23.25 2.55
C TRP A 146 1.11 -24.17 2.47
N ASP A 147 1.21 -24.88 1.35
CA ASP A 147 2.42 -25.63 0.97
C ASP A 147 3.20 -24.91 -0.14
N GLU A 148 4.22 -25.55 -0.68
CA GLU A 148 5.11 -24.98 -1.69
C GLU A 148 4.40 -24.53 -2.98
N ARG A 149 3.15 -24.94 -3.22
CA ARG A 149 2.36 -24.49 -4.37
C ARG A 149 1.95 -23.02 -4.25
N ALA A 150 1.89 -22.49 -3.03
CA ALA A 150 1.65 -21.08 -2.78
C ALA A 150 2.88 -20.20 -3.01
N VAL A 151 4.05 -20.76 -3.18
CA VAL A 151 5.33 -20.08 -3.34
C VAL A 151 5.79 -20.17 -4.79
N THR A 152 6.28 -19.05 -5.33
CA THR A 152 6.75 -18.99 -6.72
C THR A 152 7.96 -19.89 -6.96
N SER A 153 8.07 -20.45 -8.17
CA SER A 153 9.23 -21.24 -8.58
C SER A 153 10.51 -20.41 -8.61
N SER A 154 10.40 -19.10 -8.82
CA SER A 154 11.52 -18.16 -8.81
C SER A 154 12.20 -18.05 -7.43
N THR A 155 11.50 -18.43 -6.36
CA THR A 155 12.01 -18.41 -4.97
C THR A 155 11.92 -19.76 -4.28
N GLY A 156 11.92 -20.84 -5.07
CA GLY A 156 12.08 -22.21 -4.59
C GLY A 156 10.76 -22.92 -4.25
N GLY A 157 9.62 -22.40 -4.68
CA GLY A 157 8.33 -23.09 -4.56
C GLY A 157 7.98 -23.98 -5.75
N LEU A 158 6.74 -24.45 -5.76
CA LEU A 158 6.12 -25.24 -6.83
C LEU A 158 5.09 -24.43 -7.65
N GLY A 159 4.89 -23.17 -7.29
CA GLY A 159 4.02 -22.26 -8.02
C GLY A 159 4.63 -21.83 -9.37
N LYS A 160 3.95 -20.90 -10.04
CA LYS A 160 4.46 -20.27 -11.26
C LYS A 160 5.61 -19.31 -10.94
N GLN A 161 6.21 -18.72 -11.95
CA GLN A 161 7.19 -17.65 -11.79
C GLN A 161 6.54 -16.41 -11.19
N ASN A 162 7.36 -15.53 -10.59
CA ASN A 162 6.89 -14.22 -10.12
C ASN A 162 6.18 -13.46 -11.23
N SER A 163 5.09 -12.80 -10.88
CA SER A 163 4.33 -11.94 -11.79
C SER A 163 4.79 -10.47 -11.78
N GLY A 164 5.81 -10.16 -11.00
CA GLY A 164 6.47 -8.88 -10.85
C GLY A 164 7.92 -9.04 -10.41
N ALA A 165 8.50 -8.03 -9.78
CA ALA A 165 9.88 -8.05 -9.31
C ALA A 165 10.08 -9.10 -8.20
N ILE A 166 11.22 -9.80 -8.23
CA ILE A 166 11.56 -10.79 -7.22
C ILE A 166 12.09 -10.07 -5.96
N PHE A 167 11.54 -10.42 -4.80
CA PHE A 167 12.12 -10.09 -3.51
C PHE A 167 12.99 -11.26 -3.05
N HIS A 168 14.29 -11.01 -2.88
CA HIS A 168 15.27 -12.07 -2.57
C HIS A 168 15.39 -12.43 -1.08
N GLY A 169 14.68 -11.70 -0.19
CA GLY A 169 14.76 -11.92 1.25
C GLY A 169 14.02 -13.15 1.75
N PHE A 170 12.84 -13.43 1.19
CA PHE A 170 11.95 -14.51 1.64
C PHE A 170 11.18 -15.12 0.47
N PRO A 171 10.54 -16.31 0.65
CA PRO A 171 9.72 -16.94 -0.39
C PRO A 171 8.61 -16.01 -0.88
N ASN A 172 8.58 -15.75 -2.19
CA ASN A 172 7.56 -14.89 -2.81
C ASN A 172 6.30 -15.71 -3.06
N ILE A 173 5.14 -15.09 -2.82
CA ILE A 173 3.84 -15.75 -2.93
C ILE A 173 3.37 -15.77 -4.39
N ASP A 174 2.87 -16.91 -4.83
CA ASP A 174 2.28 -17.06 -6.17
C ASP A 174 0.81 -16.63 -6.18
N HIS A 175 0.59 -15.35 -6.45
CA HIS A 175 -0.75 -14.78 -6.58
C HIS A 175 -1.56 -15.31 -7.78
N SER A 176 -0.96 -16.11 -8.66
CA SER A 176 -1.69 -16.75 -9.76
C SER A 176 -2.53 -17.95 -9.30
N GLN A 177 -2.30 -18.45 -8.08
CA GLN A 177 -3.05 -19.53 -7.48
C GLN A 177 -4.40 -19.03 -6.94
N ASP A 178 -5.50 -19.65 -7.35
CA ASP A 178 -6.84 -19.24 -6.92
C ASP A 178 -7.05 -19.37 -5.41
N PHE A 179 -6.53 -20.43 -4.80
CA PHE A 179 -6.65 -20.63 -3.36
C PHE A 179 -5.91 -19.54 -2.58
N VAL A 180 -4.72 -19.11 -3.04
CA VAL A 180 -3.95 -18.02 -2.43
C VAL A 180 -4.75 -16.73 -2.47
N ARG A 181 -5.33 -16.37 -3.63
CA ARG A 181 -6.12 -15.13 -3.73
C ARG A 181 -7.37 -15.16 -2.87
N LYS A 182 -8.10 -16.29 -2.84
CA LYS A 182 -9.27 -16.46 -1.97
C LYS A 182 -8.92 -16.28 -0.49
N ASP A 183 -7.84 -16.89 -0.06
CA ASP A 183 -7.37 -16.82 1.31
C ASP A 183 -6.93 -15.40 1.68
N ILE A 184 -6.19 -14.70 0.79
CA ILE A 184 -5.81 -13.30 1.00
C ILE A 184 -7.05 -12.41 1.06
N ILE A 185 -8.02 -12.57 0.17
CA ILE A 185 -9.28 -11.79 0.22
C ILE A 185 -10.00 -12.03 1.55
N GLY A 186 -10.09 -13.28 2.01
CA GLY A 186 -10.69 -13.63 3.29
C GLY A 186 -9.97 -12.95 4.47
N TRP A 187 -8.65 -12.96 4.45
CA TRP A 187 -7.84 -12.28 5.46
C TRP A 187 -8.00 -10.76 5.42
N LEU A 188 -8.02 -10.14 4.25
CA LEU A 188 -8.26 -8.70 4.11
C LEU A 188 -9.66 -8.30 4.60
N GLN A 189 -10.67 -9.13 4.34
CA GLN A 189 -12.02 -8.95 4.89
C GLN A 189 -12.03 -9.07 6.42
N PHE A 190 -11.25 -10.01 6.98
CA PHE A 190 -11.06 -10.12 8.43
C PHE A 190 -10.46 -8.83 9.01
N LEU A 191 -9.37 -8.29 8.42
CA LEU A 191 -8.78 -7.03 8.85
C LEU A 191 -9.79 -5.87 8.81
N ARG A 192 -10.63 -5.83 7.77
CA ARG A 192 -11.66 -4.79 7.62
C ARG A 192 -12.80 -4.92 8.63
N HIS A 193 -13.40 -6.10 8.72
CA HIS A 193 -14.70 -6.26 9.39
C HIS A 193 -14.60 -6.78 10.81
N LYS A 194 -13.53 -7.49 11.15
CA LYS A 194 -13.34 -8.06 12.49
C LYS A 194 -12.31 -7.29 13.31
N VAL A 195 -11.27 -6.76 12.66
CA VAL A 195 -10.22 -6.00 13.34
C VAL A 195 -10.54 -4.51 13.36
N GLY A 196 -10.99 -3.94 12.24
CA GLY A 196 -11.46 -2.54 12.16
C GLY A 196 -10.60 -1.60 11.32
N PHE A 197 -9.65 -2.12 10.55
CA PHE A 197 -8.93 -1.32 9.56
C PHE A 197 -9.86 -0.83 8.45
N GLN A 198 -9.60 0.36 7.93
CA GLN A 198 -10.43 0.98 6.90
C GLN A 198 -9.68 1.12 5.58
N ASP A 199 -8.39 1.38 5.63
CA ASP A 199 -7.52 1.66 4.51
C ASP A 199 -6.42 0.59 4.40
N PHE A 200 -5.81 0.44 3.22
CA PHE A 200 -4.71 -0.49 2.97
C PHE A 200 -3.52 0.20 2.30
N ARG A 201 -2.32 -0.10 2.78
CA ARG A 201 -1.07 0.16 2.07
C ARG A 201 -0.50 -1.18 1.61
N PHE A 202 -0.34 -1.38 0.30
CA PHE A 202 0.25 -2.59 -0.26
C PHE A 202 1.77 -2.46 -0.30
N ASP A 203 2.44 -3.29 0.52
CA ASP A 203 3.89 -3.38 0.59
C ASP A 203 4.48 -4.00 -0.67
N PHE A 204 5.67 -3.53 -1.08
CA PHE A 204 6.42 -4.04 -2.23
C PHE A 204 5.53 -4.35 -3.45
N ALA A 205 4.65 -3.41 -3.78
CA ALA A 205 3.58 -3.59 -4.76
C ALA A 205 4.06 -3.87 -6.20
N LYS A 206 5.36 -3.65 -6.50
CA LYS A 206 5.98 -4.06 -7.77
C LYS A 206 6.30 -5.55 -7.86
N GLY A 207 6.22 -6.29 -6.76
CA GLY A 207 6.59 -7.71 -6.69
C GLY A 207 5.57 -8.66 -7.28
N PHE A 208 4.34 -8.19 -7.53
CA PHE A 208 3.28 -8.99 -8.12
C PHE A 208 2.39 -8.12 -9.03
N SER A 209 1.69 -8.79 -9.96
CA SER A 209 0.88 -8.09 -10.96
C SER A 209 -0.20 -7.20 -10.33
N PRO A 210 -0.38 -5.95 -10.77
CA PRO A 210 -1.39 -5.04 -10.25
C PRO A 210 -2.82 -5.53 -10.42
N LYS A 211 -3.08 -6.45 -11.36
CA LYS A 211 -4.41 -7.09 -11.51
C LYS A 211 -4.85 -7.83 -10.24
N TYR A 212 -3.91 -8.40 -9.46
CA TYR A 212 -4.24 -9.05 -8.20
C TYR A 212 -4.57 -8.05 -7.10
N VAL A 213 -3.88 -6.89 -7.09
CA VAL A 213 -4.27 -5.77 -6.20
C VAL A 213 -5.70 -5.34 -6.49
N LYS A 214 -6.08 -5.26 -7.78
CA LYS A 214 -7.48 -5.00 -8.18
C LYS A 214 -8.43 -6.01 -7.54
N GLU A 215 -8.18 -7.32 -7.72
CA GLU A 215 -9.02 -8.39 -7.14
C GLU A 215 -9.13 -8.26 -5.60
N TYR A 216 -8.04 -7.94 -4.91
CA TYR A 216 -8.01 -7.76 -3.46
C TYR A 216 -8.83 -6.56 -3.00
N ILE A 217 -8.74 -5.44 -3.70
CA ILE A 217 -9.53 -4.25 -3.40
C ILE A 217 -11.02 -4.50 -3.66
N GLU A 218 -11.36 -5.12 -4.79
CA GLU A 218 -12.75 -5.49 -5.12
C GLU A 218 -13.35 -6.46 -4.09
N GLY A 219 -12.54 -7.40 -3.58
CA GLY A 219 -12.96 -8.37 -2.56
C GLY A 219 -13.10 -7.80 -1.17
N ALA A 220 -12.17 -6.95 -0.73
CA ALA A 220 -12.11 -6.43 0.64
C ALA A 220 -12.75 -5.04 0.80
N LYS A 221 -12.84 -4.25 -0.28
CA LYS A 221 -13.49 -2.93 -0.35
C LYS A 221 -12.95 -1.94 0.71
N PRO A 222 -11.62 -1.65 0.77
CA PRO A 222 -11.10 -0.60 1.62
C PRO A 222 -11.71 0.76 1.24
N VAL A 223 -11.68 1.72 2.17
CA VAL A 223 -12.13 3.09 1.89
C VAL A 223 -11.09 3.79 1.01
N PHE A 224 -9.82 3.60 1.32
CA PHE A 224 -8.70 4.13 0.55
C PHE A 224 -7.60 3.07 0.45
N SER A 225 -6.82 3.09 -0.63
CA SER A 225 -5.63 2.25 -0.75
C SER A 225 -4.50 2.95 -1.49
N VAL A 226 -3.28 2.62 -1.10
CA VAL A 226 -2.04 3.12 -1.71
C VAL A 226 -1.04 1.98 -1.86
N GLY A 227 -0.34 1.93 -2.99
CA GLY A 227 0.71 0.95 -3.24
C GLY A 227 2.11 1.53 -3.09
N GLU A 228 3.00 0.75 -2.52
CA GLU A 228 4.44 1.03 -2.55
C GLU A 228 5.04 0.45 -3.83
N TYR A 229 4.83 1.14 -4.94
CA TYR A 229 5.55 0.83 -6.18
C TYR A 229 6.89 1.57 -6.19
N TRP A 230 7.83 1.10 -5.38
CA TRP A 230 9.13 1.74 -5.25
C TRP A 230 10.10 1.20 -6.28
N ASP A 231 10.47 2.05 -7.21
CA ASP A 231 11.47 1.77 -8.23
C ASP A 231 12.59 2.83 -8.18
N THR A 232 13.72 2.53 -8.79
CA THR A 232 14.85 3.46 -8.84
C THR A 232 14.60 4.55 -9.87
N CYS A 233 14.82 5.81 -9.50
CA CYS A 233 14.84 6.93 -10.43
C CYS A 233 15.91 6.72 -11.51
N ASN A 234 15.76 7.41 -12.62
CA ASN A 234 16.73 7.36 -13.71
C ASN A 234 17.98 8.16 -13.36
N TYR A 235 19.15 7.64 -13.71
CA TYR A 235 20.45 8.26 -13.48
C TYR A 235 21.26 8.32 -14.77
N VAL A 236 22.07 9.38 -14.92
CA VAL A 236 23.11 9.51 -15.96
C VAL A 236 24.45 9.53 -15.20
N GLY A 237 25.18 8.45 -15.29
CA GLY A 237 26.35 8.25 -14.41
C GLY A 237 25.93 8.20 -12.93
N SER A 238 26.52 9.06 -12.09
CA SER A 238 26.18 9.17 -10.68
C SER A 238 25.13 10.26 -10.37
N SER A 239 24.70 11.01 -11.38
CA SER A 239 23.75 12.12 -11.20
C SER A 239 22.34 11.70 -11.54
N LEU A 240 21.36 12.22 -10.77
CA LEU A 240 19.95 12.03 -11.12
C LEU A 240 19.67 12.60 -12.51
N ASP A 241 19.04 11.79 -13.39
CA ASP A 241 18.60 12.30 -14.68
C ASP A 241 17.52 13.36 -14.46
N TYR A 242 17.64 14.46 -15.21
CA TYR A 242 16.61 15.51 -15.18
C TYR A 242 15.25 14.99 -15.67
N ASN A 243 15.24 14.08 -16.64
CA ASN A 243 14.02 13.49 -17.18
C ASN A 243 13.67 12.20 -16.42
N GLN A 244 12.61 12.26 -15.61
CA GLN A 244 12.06 11.13 -14.88
C GLN A 244 10.74 10.60 -15.47
N ASP A 245 10.41 10.93 -16.72
CA ASP A 245 9.12 10.56 -17.31
C ASP A 245 8.90 9.05 -17.37
N SER A 246 9.94 8.28 -17.74
CA SER A 246 9.84 6.82 -17.77
C SER A 246 9.63 6.20 -16.38
N HIS A 247 10.23 6.79 -15.34
CA HIS A 247 10.02 6.36 -13.96
C HIS A 247 8.58 6.66 -13.52
N ARG A 248 8.10 7.86 -13.77
CA ARG A 248 6.71 8.27 -13.48
C ARG A 248 5.71 7.41 -14.24
N GLN A 249 5.98 7.10 -15.51
CA GLN A 249 5.10 6.26 -16.31
C GLN A 249 4.96 4.84 -15.77
N ARG A 250 5.99 4.25 -15.16
CA ARG A 250 5.89 2.94 -14.52
C ARG A 250 4.91 2.95 -13.35
N ILE A 251 4.92 4.01 -12.54
CA ILE A 251 3.96 4.18 -11.42
C ILE A 251 2.53 4.34 -11.97
N VAL A 252 2.34 5.16 -13.00
CA VAL A 252 1.04 5.34 -13.65
C VAL A 252 0.52 4.02 -14.23
N ASN A 253 1.37 3.28 -14.94
CA ASN A 253 0.99 1.97 -15.49
C ASN A 253 0.58 0.97 -14.40
N TRP A 254 1.21 1.03 -13.23
CA TRP A 254 0.80 0.21 -12.10
C TRP A 254 -0.59 0.61 -11.58
N ILE A 255 -0.86 1.92 -11.42
CA ILE A 255 -2.18 2.44 -11.01
C ILE A 255 -3.25 1.98 -12.02
N ASP A 256 -3.00 2.15 -13.31
CA ASP A 256 -3.92 1.71 -14.37
C ASP A 256 -4.15 0.20 -14.34
N GLY A 257 -3.09 -0.57 -14.08
CA GLY A 257 -3.15 -2.02 -13.93
C GLY A 257 -4.01 -2.49 -12.75
N THR A 258 -4.19 -1.66 -11.71
CA THR A 258 -5.17 -1.90 -10.62
C THR A 258 -6.61 -1.55 -11.00
N GLY A 259 -6.86 -1.17 -12.26
CA GLY A 259 -8.14 -0.59 -12.68
C GLY A 259 -8.42 0.75 -12.02
N GLN A 260 -7.37 1.46 -11.65
CA GLN A 260 -7.40 2.73 -10.93
C GLN A 260 -8.13 2.64 -9.56
N LEU A 261 -8.18 1.47 -8.96
CA LEU A 261 -8.77 1.26 -7.62
C LEU A 261 -7.77 1.55 -6.49
N SER A 262 -6.48 1.65 -6.79
CA SER A 262 -5.44 2.08 -5.84
C SER A 262 -4.71 3.30 -6.34
N THR A 263 -4.24 4.13 -5.42
CA THR A 263 -3.21 5.13 -5.66
C THR A 263 -1.82 4.53 -5.44
N ALA A 264 -0.76 5.29 -5.71
CA ALA A 264 0.61 4.90 -5.37
C ALA A 264 1.35 6.08 -4.73
N PHE A 265 2.37 5.79 -3.92
CA PHE A 265 3.28 6.83 -3.46
C PHE A 265 4.06 7.42 -4.64
N ASP A 266 4.17 8.75 -4.71
CA ASP A 266 4.95 9.45 -5.73
C ASP A 266 6.45 9.39 -5.42
N PHE A 267 7.05 8.23 -5.66
CA PHE A 267 8.49 8.04 -5.50
C PHE A 267 9.33 8.84 -6.51
N THR A 268 8.74 9.27 -7.61
CA THR A 268 9.41 10.15 -8.58
C THR A 268 9.69 11.51 -7.94
N THR A 269 8.66 12.18 -7.42
CA THR A 269 8.81 13.46 -6.75
C THR A 269 9.66 13.33 -5.49
N LYS A 270 9.46 12.27 -4.69
CA LYS A 270 10.29 11.99 -3.51
C LYS A 270 11.77 11.89 -3.89
N GLY A 271 12.10 11.14 -4.94
CA GLY A 271 13.48 10.95 -5.39
C GLY A 271 14.12 12.28 -5.84
N ILE A 272 13.39 13.09 -6.59
CA ILE A 272 13.86 14.41 -7.04
C ILE A 272 14.13 15.34 -5.84
N LEU A 273 13.22 15.41 -4.89
CA LEU A 273 13.34 16.30 -3.72
C LEU A 273 14.45 15.87 -2.73
N GLN A 274 14.86 14.61 -2.75
CA GLN A 274 15.90 14.10 -1.86
C GLN A 274 17.34 14.29 -2.39
N VAL A 275 17.52 14.76 -3.63
CA VAL A 275 18.85 15.02 -4.18
C VAL A 275 19.31 16.44 -3.79
N PRO A 276 20.33 16.60 -2.91
CA PRO A 276 20.69 17.91 -2.33
C PRO A 276 21.17 18.97 -3.31
N ASN A 277 21.54 18.58 -4.54
CA ASN A 277 22.25 19.46 -5.47
C ASN A 277 21.39 20.14 -6.56
N ILE A 278 20.07 19.88 -6.61
CA ILE A 278 19.23 20.52 -7.63
C ILE A 278 18.88 21.97 -7.25
N LEU A 279 18.82 22.30 -5.97
CA LEU A 279 18.48 23.65 -5.51
C LEU A 279 19.65 24.64 -5.53
N CYS A 280 20.90 24.17 -5.56
CA CYS A 280 22.09 25.06 -5.58
C CYS A 280 22.54 25.49 -6.98
N SER A 281 21.99 24.94 -8.06
CA SER A 281 22.35 25.31 -9.45
C SER A 281 21.36 26.30 -10.10
N LEU A 282 20.38 26.79 -9.35
CA LEU A 282 19.41 27.80 -9.78
C LEU A 282 19.61 29.19 -9.13
N SER A 283 20.76 29.39 -8.45
CA SER A 283 21.16 30.70 -7.91
C SER A 283 22.22 31.38 -8.78
#